data_e768030b0e2364422c54c6b776b3a23b
#
_entry.id   e768030b0e2364422c54c6b776b3a23b
#
_cell.length_a   1.000
_cell.length_b   1.000
_cell.length_c   1.000
_cell.angle_alpha   90.00
_cell.angle_beta   90.00
_cell.angle_gamma   90.00
#
_symmetry.space_group_name_H-M   'P 1'
#
loop_
_entity.id
_entity.type
_entity.pdbx_description
1 polymer ?
#
loop_
_entity_poly.entity_id
_entity_poly.type
_entity_poly.pdbx_seq_one_letter_code
_entity_poly.pdbx_strand_id
1 'polypeptide(L)'
;MNRRDFALQSLGAAALATGLPAVPGVALAQGGPVEGTHYIKLSQAAPTSAPAGKVEVVEFFWYGCPHCNHFEPYLAAWLGKLPADIAFRRVPVAFRENPFGIHQRLYYTVESLGLIPTLHAKIFHAIHEQGLKLDKAELIADFVAKQGVD
;
A
#
# COMPACT_ATOMS: atom_id res chain seq x y z
N MET A 1 26.58 1.88 37.26
CA MET A 1 26.76 0.66 36.46
C MET A 1 25.90 0.79 35.24
N ASN A 2 26.49 0.96 34.06
CA ASN A 2 25.77 1.16 32.79
C ASN A 2 25.32 -0.19 32.19
N ARG A 3 24.22 -0.19 31.46
CA ARG A 3 23.69 -1.40 30.79
C ARG A 3 24.70 -2.09 29.86
N ARG A 4 25.69 -1.37 29.37
CA ARG A 4 26.79 -1.91 28.56
C ARG A 4 27.78 -2.73 29.37
N ASP A 5 28.05 -2.36 30.62
CA ASP A 5 29.01 -3.05 31.49
C ASP A 5 28.43 -4.39 31.98
N PHE A 6 27.10 -4.49 32.16
CA PHE A 6 26.41 -5.72 32.51
C PHE A 6 26.47 -6.76 31.35
N ALA A 7 26.34 -6.32 30.09
CA ALA A 7 26.38 -7.20 28.93
C ALA A 7 27.80 -7.77 28.67
N LEU A 8 28.85 -7.04 29.01
CA LEU A 8 30.24 -7.50 28.82
C LEU A 8 30.71 -8.43 29.93
N GLN A 9 30.17 -8.35 31.13
CA GLN A 9 30.53 -9.24 32.25
C GLN A 9 29.86 -10.62 32.17
N SER A 10 28.72 -10.75 31.47
CA SER A 10 28.03 -12.02 31.27
C SER A 10 28.61 -12.92 30.19
N LEU A 11 29.51 -12.41 29.35
CA LEU A 11 30.17 -13.19 28.28
C LEU A 11 31.48 -13.87 28.70
N GLY A 12 32.00 -13.58 29.91
CA GLY A 12 33.29 -14.08 30.38
C GLY A 12 33.28 -15.37 31.22
N ALA A 13 32.13 -15.90 31.62
CA ALA A 13 32.07 -17.00 32.61
C ALA A 13 31.58 -18.36 32.06
N ALA A 14 31.34 -18.49 30.76
CA ALA A 14 30.76 -19.73 30.18
C ALA A 14 31.70 -20.51 29.24
N ALA A 15 33.01 -20.24 29.24
CA ALA A 15 33.94 -20.80 28.24
C ALA A 15 34.81 -21.96 28.74
N LEU A 16 34.57 -22.56 29.90
CA LEU A 16 35.43 -23.64 30.46
C LEU A 16 34.64 -24.82 31.04
N ALA A 17 33.69 -25.39 30.31
CA ALA A 17 33.27 -26.77 30.60
C ALA A 17 32.51 -27.36 29.41
N THR A 18 33.01 -28.45 28.92
CA THR A 18 32.47 -29.40 27.93
C THR A 18 32.76 -29.05 26.47
N GLY A 19 33.67 -29.81 25.86
CA GLY A 19 33.96 -29.89 24.43
C GLY A 19 32.84 -30.55 23.61
N LEU A 20 31.64 -30.00 23.66
CA LEU A 20 30.57 -30.33 22.72
C LEU A 20 30.70 -29.38 21.52
N PRO A 21 30.71 -29.89 20.26
CA PRO A 21 30.69 -29.03 19.10
C PRO A 21 29.44 -28.16 19.18
N ALA A 22 29.62 -26.81 19.09
CA ALA A 22 28.50 -25.91 18.96
C ALA A 22 27.80 -26.23 17.64
N VAL A 23 26.68 -26.94 17.74
CA VAL A 23 25.76 -27.10 16.60
C VAL A 23 25.25 -25.70 16.29
N PRO A 24 25.53 -25.14 15.10
CA PRO A 24 24.95 -23.88 14.75
C PRO A 24 23.44 -24.03 14.90
N GLY A 25 22.85 -23.22 15.79
CA GLY A 25 21.42 -23.23 16.02
C GLY A 25 20.75 -23.00 14.67
N VAL A 26 20.11 -24.02 14.13
CA VAL A 26 19.21 -23.86 12.98
C VAL A 26 18.12 -22.95 13.47
N ALA A 27 18.18 -21.68 13.05
CA ALA A 27 17.05 -20.78 13.20
C ALA A 27 15.89 -21.47 12.49
N LEU A 28 14.97 -22.03 13.27
CA LEU A 28 13.74 -22.59 12.73
C LEU A 28 13.05 -21.43 12.02
N ALA A 29 13.13 -21.42 10.70
CA ALA A 29 12.37 -20.51 9.87
C ALA A 29 10.93 -20.64 10.37
N GLN A 30 10.35 -19.53 10.81
CA GLN A 30 8.94 -19.50 11.21
C GLN A 30 8.16 -20.12 10.06
N GLY A 31 7.42 -21.18 10.32
CA GLY A 31 6.64 -21.90 9.32
C GLY A 31 5.83 -20.90 8.50
N GLY A 32 5.70 -21.14 7.19
CA GLY A 32 4.91 -20.28 6.30
C GLY A 32 3.48 -20.07 6.81
N PRO A 33 2.71 -19.17 6.19
CA PRO A 33 1.33 -18.90 6.56
C PRO A 33 0.50 -20.19 6.61
N VAL A 34 -0.27 -20.38 7.70
CA VAL A 34 -1.10 -21.57 7.95
C VAL A 34 -2.55 -21.23 7.67
N GLU A 35 -3.22 -22.03 6.84
CA GLU A 35 -4.65 -21.90 6.56
C GLU A 35 -5.47 -22.08 7.84
N GLY A 36 -6.51 -21.29 8.02
CA GLY A 36 -7.35 -21.26 9.22
C GLY A 36 -6.77 -20.45 10.38
N THR A 37 -5.48 -20.10 10.36
CA THR A 37 -4.81 -19.28 11.37
C THR A 37 -4.39 -17.91 10.82
N HIS A 38 -3.70 -17.90 9.68
CA HIS A 38 -3.15 -16.68 9.08
C HIS A 38 -3.95 -16.22 7.87
N TYR A 39 -4.69 -17.10 7.21
CA TYR A 39 -5.57 -16.83 6.08
C TYR A 39 -6.67 -17.88 5.96
N ILE A 40 -7.72 -17.54 5.23
CA ILE A 40 -8.81 -18.46 4.85
C ILE A 40 -8.78 -18.58 3.34
N LYS A 41 -8.69 -19.82 2.84
CA LYS A 41 -8.79 -20.08 1.41
C LYS A 41 -10.23 -19.88 0.95
N LEU A 42 -10.43 -19.09 -0.10
CA LEU A 42 -11.75 -18.91 -0.69
C LEU A 42 -12.20 -20.21 -1.36
N SER A 43 -13.49 -20.55 -1.23
CA SER A 43 -14.10 -21.71 -1.91
C SER A 43 -14.10 -21.57 -3.43
N GLN A 44 -14.14 -20.34 -3.93
CA GLN A 44 -14.00 -19.99 -5.33
C GLN A 44 -12.95 -18.89 -5.48
N ALA A 45 -12.13 -18.97 -6.54
CA ALA A 45 -11.17 -17.93 -6.83
C ALA A 45 -11.90 -16.60 -7.10
N ALA A 46 -11.39 -15.51 -6.53
CA ALA A 46 -11.89 -14.17 -6.87
C ALA A 46 -11.63 -13.87 -8.35
N PRO A 47 -12.58 -13.22 -9.03
CA PRO A 47 -12.35 -12.81 -10.41
C PRO A 47 -11.19 -11.82 -10.48
N THR A 48 -10.37 -11.95 -11.49
CA THR A 48 -9.23 -11.05 -11.75
C THR A 48 -9.33 -10.50 -13.17
N SER A 49 -8.87 -9.26 -13.36
CA SER A 49 -8.71 -8.64 -14.69
C SER A 49 -7.26 -8.67 -15.16
N ALA A 50 -6.34 -9.26 -14.38
CA ALA A 50 -4.95 -9.37 -14.77
C ALA A 50 -4.78 -10.27 -16.00
N PRO A 51 -3.83 -9.96 -16.90
CA PRO A 51 -3.42 -10.85 -17.97
C PRO A 51 -3.00 -12.22 -17.43
N ALA A 52 -3.18 -13.27 -18.24
CA ALA A 52 -2.77 -14.61 -17.87
C ALA A 52 -1.28 -14.66 -17.47
N GLY A 53 -0.99 -15.36 -16.39
CA GLY A 53 0.36 -15.49 -15.84
C GLY A 53 0.83 -14.31 -14.97
N LYS A 54 -0.02 -13.30 -14.73
CA LYS A 54 0.28 -12.21 -13.81
C LYS A 54 -0.52 -12.31 -12.51
N VAL A 55 0.08 -11.82 -11.45
CA VAL A 55 -0.59 -11.63 -10.15
C VAL A 55 -1.23 -10.24 -10.14
N GLU A 56 -2.53 -10.16 -9.88
CA GLU A 56 -3.23 -8.90 -9.74
C GLU A 56 -3.01 -8.32 -8.33
N VAL A 57 -2.59 -7.07 -8.27
CA VAL A 57 -2.57 -6.27 -7.05
C VAL A 57 -3.55 -5.12 -7.22
N VAL A 58 -4.53 -5.04 -6.34
CA VAL A 58 -5.59 -4.03 -6.39
C VAL A 58 -5.47 -3.13 -5.18
N GLU A 59 -5.34 -1.83 -5.41
CA GLU A 59 -5.50 -0.83 -4.37
C GLU A 59 -6.96 -0.38 -4.30
N PHE A 60 -7.61 -0.58 -3.17
CA PHE A 60 -8.89 0.04 -2.87
C PHE A 60 -8.65 1.34 -2.09
N PHE A 61 -9.02 2.47 -2.64
CA PHE A 61 -8.71 3.77 -2.06
C PHE A 61 -9.88 4.75 -2.15
N TRP A 62 -9.76 5.84 -1.42
CA TRP A 62 -10.64 7.01 -1.53
C TRP A 62 -9.80 8.28 -1.44
N TYR A 63 -10.01 9.23 -2.34
CA TYR A 63 -9.25 10.49 -2.35
C TYR A 63 -9.32 11.27 -1.04
N GLY A 64 -10.42 11.21 -0.30
CA GLY A 64 -10.55 11.87 1.01
C GLY A 64 -9.95 11.10 2.18
N CYS A 65 -9.34 9.93 1.95
CA CYS A 65 -8.76 9.11 3.01
C CYS A 65 -7.32 9.57 3.36
N PRO A 66 -7.05 10.03 4.59
CA PRO A 66 -5.70 10.49 4.97
C PRO A 66 -4.68 9.35 4.98
N HIS A 67 -5.09 8.12 5.31
CA HIS A 67 -4.20 6.96 5.27
C HIS A 67 -3.79 6.60 3.84
N CYS A 68 -4.73 6.70 2.87
CA CYS A 68 -4.41 6.53 1.45
C CYS A 68 -3.42 7.60 0.98
N ASN A 69 -3.64 8.87 1.35
CA ASN A 69 -2.70 9.95 1.05
C ASN A 69 -1.29 9.68 1.60
N HIS A 70 -1.19 9.23 2.85
CA HIS A 70 0.10 8.87 3.46
C HIS A 70 0.76 7.65 2.79
N PHE A 71 -0.02 6.75 2.22
CA PHE A 71 0.48 5.55 1.56
C PHE A 71 0.99 5.80 0.13
N GLU A 72 0.43 6.79 -0.57
CA GLU A 72 0.76 7.08 -1.98
C GLU A 72 2.27 7.20 -2.29
N PRO A 73 3.12 7.88 -1.50
CA PRO A 73 4.55 7.95 -1.79
C PRO A 73 5.23 6.58 -1.78
N TYR A 74 4.84 5.69 -0.89
CA TYR A 74 5.39 4.33 -0.81
C TYR A 74 4.92 3.48 -1.99
N LEU A 75 3.63 3.61 -2.33
CA LEU A 75 3.03 2.93 -3.47
C LEU A 75 3.67 3.39 -4.79
N ALA A 76 3.86 4.69 -4.99
CA ALA A 76 4.52 5.24 -6.16
C ALA A 76 5.96 4.73 -6.30
N ALA A 77 6.72 4.68 -5.18
CA ALA A 77 8.07 4.12 -5.16
C ALA A 77 8.10 2.62 -5.50
N TRP A 78 7.11 1.87 -5.06
CA TRP A 78 6.96 0.45 -5.40
C TRP A 78 6.57 0.27 -6.87
N LEU A 79 5.62 1.05 -7.38
CA LEU A 79 5.19 1.00 -8.79
C LEU A 79 6.36 1.28 -9.76
N GLY A 80 7.29 2.16 -9.37
CA GLY A 80 8.51 2.41 -10.14
C GLY A 80 9.47 1.22 -10.25
N LYS A 81 9.25 0.17 -9.46
CA LYS A 81 10.06 -1.06 -9.40
C LYS A 81 9.20 -2.31 -9.58
N LEU A 82 8.02 -2.17 -10.18
CA LEU A 82 7.05 -3.24 -10.28
C LEU A 82 7.60 -4.42 -11.07
N PRO A 83 7.61 -5.64 -10.50
CA PRO A 83 8.00 -6.85 -11.23
C PRO A 83 7.10 -7.10 -12.45
N ALA A 84 7.67 -7.69 -13.49
CA ALA A 84 6.96 -7.90 -14.75
C ALA A 84 5.77 -8.86 -14.65
N ASP A 85 5.74 -9.70 -13.64
CA ASP A 85 4.67 -10.66 -13.34
C ASP A 85 3.54 -10.07 -12.49
N ILE A 86 3.62 -8.79 -12.10
CA ILE A 86 2.57 -8.09 -11.37
C ILE A 86 1.74 -7.22 -12.33
N ALA A 87 0.43 -7.25 -12.16
CA ALA A 87 -0.51 -6.31 -12.75
C ALA A 87 -1.16 -5.48 -11.65
N PHE A 88 -0.90 -4.18 -11.64
CA PHE A 88 -1.46 -3.27 -10.64
C PHE A 88 -2.64 -2.50 -11.22
N ARG A 89 -3.69 -2.31 -10.41
CA ARG A 89 -4.78 -1.37 -10.71
C ARG A 89 -5.33 -0.73 -9.45
N ARG A 90 -5.97 0.42 -9.61
CA ARG A 90 -6.68 1.14 -8.57
C ARG A 90 -8.19 0.97 -8.72
N VAL A 91 -8.88 0.93 -7.58
CA VAL A 91 -10.34 0.92 -7.50
C VAL A 91 -10.78 1.94 -6.45
N PRO A 92 -11.34 3.07 -6.88
CA PRO A 92 -11.89 4.03 -5.93
C PRO A 92 -13.14 3.45 -5.28
N VAL A 93 -13.20 3.45 -3.93
CA VAL A 93 -14.35 2.92 -3.20
C VAL A 93 -15.38 4.00 -2.93
N ALA A 94 -16.67 3.60 -2.97
CA ALA A 94 -17.80 4.46 -2.61
C ALA A 94 -18.73 3.74 -1.64
N PHE A 95 -18.64 4.07 -0.35
CA PHE A 95 -19.50 3.51 0.68
C PHE A 95 -20.88 4.22 0.74
N ARG A 96 -20.98 5.40 0.14
CA ARG A 96 -22.19 6.25 0.01
C ARG A 96 -21.94 7.30 -1.08
N GLU A 97 -23.00 7.99 -1.54
CA GLU A 97 -22.91 8.93 -2.66
C GLU A 97 -21.92 10.08 -2.40
N ASN A 98 -22.11 10.85 -1.37
CA ASN A 98 -21.29 12.04 -1.12
C ASN A 98 -20.45 11.90 0.16
N PRO A 99 -19.14 12.21 0.12
CA PRO A 99 -18.31 12.61 -1.02
C PRO A 99 -17.71 11.43 -1.81
N PHE A 100 -17.97 10.16 -1.43
CA PHE A 100 -17.31 8.99 -2.00
C PHE A 100 -17.66 8.81 -3.48
N GLY A 101 -18.94 8.83 -3.84
CA GLY A 101 -19.39 8.63 -5.22
C GLY A 101 -18.87 9.70 -6.18
N ILE A 102 -18.80 10.97 -5.74
CA ILE A 102 -18.26 12.03 -6.60
C ILE A 102 -16.74 11.89 -6.78
N HIS A 103 -16.00 11.48 -5.75
CA HIS A 103 -14.57 11.19 -5.86
C HIS A 103 -14.30 9.95 -6.73
N GLN A 104 -15.18 8.94 -6.68
CA GLN A 104 -15.10 7.79 -7.56
C GLN A 104 -15.32 8.19 -9.02
N ARG A 105 -16.32 9.01 -9.32
CA ARG A 105 -16.54 9.56 -10.68
C ARG A 105 -15.33 10.39 -11.13
N LEU A 106 -14.77 11.23 -10.27
CA LEU A 106 -13.56 11.99 -10.58
C LEU A 106 -12.41 11.06 -11.01
N TYR A 107 -12.14 9.99 -10.26
CA TYR A 107 -11.10 9.04 -10.62
C TYR A 107 -11.32 8.43 -12.01
N TYR A 108 -12.51 7.88 -12.26
CA TYR A 108 -12.79 7.23 -13.55
C TYR A 108 -12.82 8.22 -14.72
N THR A 109 -13.20 9.47 -14.47
CA THR A 109 -13.09 10.53 -15.50
C THR A 109 -11.62 10.79 -15.82
N VAL A 110 -10.80 11.02 -14.82
CA VAL A 110 -9.34 11.25 -14.98
C VAL A 110 -8.67 10.03 -15.65
N GLU A 111 -9.08 8.82 -15.30
CA GLU A 111 -8.58 7.58 -15.91
C GLU A 111 -8.97 7.48 -17.37
N SER A 112 -10.24 7.74 -17.72
CA SER A 112 -10.73 7.70 -19.11
C SER A 112 -10.05 8.69 -20.03
N LEU A 113 -9.57 9.82 -19.46
CA LEU A 113 -8.78 10.84 -20.16
C LEU A 113 -7.27 10.52 -20.22
N GLY A 114 -6.83 9.41 -19.59
CA GLY A 114 -5.41 9.05 -19.52
C GLY A 114 -4.59 9.94 -18.59
N LEU A 115 -5.23 10.70 -17.69
CA LEU A 115 -4.62 11.74 -16.86
C LEU A 115 -4.23 11.26 -15.45
N ILE A 116 -4.39 9.98 -15.12
CA ILE A 116 -3.97 9.43 -13.82
C ILE A 116 -2.51 9.79 -13.50
N PRO A 117 -1.53 9.60 -14.39
CA PRO A 117 -0.13 9.88 -14.07
C PRO A 117 0.14 11.34 -13.69
N THR A 118 -0.69 12.26 -14.16
CA THR A 118 -0.49 13.71 -13.96
C THR A 118 -1.37 14.30 -12.87
N LEU A 119 -2.56 13.75 -12.65
CA LEU A 119 -3.56 14.36 -11.76
C LEU A 119 -3.76 13.60 -10.45
N HIS A 120 -3.51 12.30 -10.38
CA HIS A 120 -3.82 11.51 -9.19
C HIS A 120 -3.18 12.06 -7.91
N ALA A 121 -1.87 12.26 -7.92
CA ALA A 121 -1.16 12.84 -6.78
C ALA A 121 -1.58 14.29 -6.49
N LYS A 122 -1.90 15.08 -7.52
CA LYS A 122 -2.38 16.46 -7.35
C LYS A 122 -3.75 16.53 -6.69
N ILE A 123 -4.64 15.58 -6.97
CA ILE A 123 -5.95 15.47 -6.32
C ILE A 123 -5.78 15.18 -4.82
N PHE A 124 -4.95 14.22 -4.45
CA PHE A 124 -4.62 13.97 -3.05
C PHE A 124 -4.04 15.21 -2.37
N HIS A 125 -3.05 15.86 -2.98
CA HIS A 125 -2.45 17.08 -2.46
C HIS A 125 -3.48 18.20 -2.29
N ALA A 126 -4.36 18.39 -3.26
CA ALA A 126 -5.42 19.41 -3.19
C ALA A 126 -6.35 19.18 -2.00
N ILE A 127 -6.74 17.95 -1.75
CA ILE A 127 -7.66 17.63 -0.64
C ILE A 127 -6.96 17.70 0.71
N HIS A 128 -5.77 17.11 0.85
CA HIS A 128 -5.14 16.91 2.15
C HIS A 128 -4.21 18.03 2.58
N GLU A 129 -3.56 18.71 1.62
CA GLU A 129 -2.59 19.78 1.91
C GLU A 129 -3.18 21.18 1.69
N GLN A 130 -4.04 21.32 0.65
CA GLN A 130 -4.65 22.61 0.34
C GLN A 130 -6.06 22.77 0.94
N GLY A 131 -6.62 21.72 1.53
CA GLY A 131 -7.94 21.75 2.17
C GLY A 131 -9.11 21.88 1.20
N LEU A 132 -8.91 21.59 -0.09
CA LEU A 132 -10.00 21.61 -1.08
C LEU A 132 -10.90 20.40 -0.88
N LYS A 133 -12.22 20.62 -0.78
CA LYS A 133 -13.15 19.51 -0.52
C LYS A 133 -13.37 18.61 -1.73
N LEU A 134 -13.41 19.18 -2.94
CA LEU A 134 -13.72 18.52 -4.22
C LEU A 134 -14.96 17.59 -4.13
N ASP A 135 -15.92 17.99 -3.31
CA ASP A 135 -17.15 17.24 -2.99
C ASP A 135 -18.36 17.66 -3.86
N LYS A 136 -18.12 18.54 -4.86
CA LYS A 136 -19.11 19.03 -5.81
C LYS A 136 -18.51 19.07 -7.22
N ALA A 137 -19.37 18.85 -8.23
CA ALA A 137 -18.94 18.83 -9.63
C ALA A 137 -18.27 20.13 -10.06
N GLU A 138 -18.81 21.28 -9.63
CA GLU A 138 -18.29 22.60 -9.98
C GLU A 138 -16.87 22.81 -9.42
N LEU A 139 -16.63 22.40 -8.16
CA LEU A 139 -15.30 22.51 -7.52
C LEU A 139 -14.28 21.60 -8.20
N ILE A 140 -14.70 20.42 -8.65
CA ILE A 140 -13.86 19.49 -9.40
C ILE A 140 -13.55 20.11 -10.79
N ALA A 141 -14.55 20.60 -11.51
CA ALA A 141 -14.37 21.24 -12.81
C ALA A 141 -13.38 22.41 -12.72
N ASP A 142 -13.58 23.31 -11.75
CA ASP A 142 -12.66 24.43 -11.50
C ASP A 142 -11.24 23.98 -11.17
N PHE A 143 -11.11 22.90 -10.41
CA PHE A 143 -9.80 22.34 -10.06
C PHE A 143 -9.10 21.78 -11.30
N VAL A 144 -9.77 20.92 -12.08
CA VAL A 144 -9.16 20.26 -13.24
C VAL A 144 -8.86 21.26 -14.36
N ALA A 145 -9.72 22.28 -14.58
CA ALA A 145 -9.45 23.36 -15.52
C ALA A 145 -8.16 24.12 -15.18
N LYS A 146 -7.93 24.39 -13.88
CA LYS A 146 -6.65 24.99 -13.43
C LYS A 146 -5.43 24.09 -13.64
N GLN A 147 -5.62 22.81 -13.88
CA GLN A 147 -4.55 21.88 -14.26
C GLN A 147 -4.36 21.77 -15.78
N GLY A 148 -5.08 22.57 -16.58
CA GLY A 148 -4.99 22.60 -18.03
C GLY A 148 -5.80 21.49 -18.72
N VAL A 149 -6.87 21.04 -18.08
CA VAL A 149 -7.81 20.06 -18.64
C VAL A 149 -9.08 20.81 -19.04
N ASP A 150 -9.43 20.74 -20.34
CA ASP A 150 -10.64 21.33 -20.91
C ASP A 150 -11.87 20.42 -20.70
#